data_77195fc290606162794c2c942b9888c5
#
_entry.id   77195fc290606162794c2c942b9888c5
#
_cell.length_a   1.000
_cell.length_b   1.000
_cell.length_c   1.000
_cell.angle_alpha   90.00
_cell.angle_beta   90.00
_cell.angle_gamma   90.00
#
_symmetry.space_group_name_H-M   'P 1'
#
loop_
_entity.id
_entity.type
_entity.pdbx_description
1 polymer ?
#
loop_
_entity_poly.entity_id
_entity_poly.type
_entity_poly.pdbx_seq_one_letter_code
_entity_poly.pdbx_strand_id
1 'polypeptide(L)'
;EKLGIRLPIESHVLQAFVTEPYKPLIKGVVTFGAGHFYVSQSDKGGVVFGGDIDGYNTYAQRGNLPVFEDVIAGGLTMMPCLSRLKLLRNWGGVMDMSMDGSPIIDVGPIDGLYLNTGWCYGGFKATPASGYCFAHTIANDEAHELNKAYTLDRFAKGYTIDEKGMGPYPKAH
;
A
#
# COMPACT_ATOMS: atom_id res chain seq x y z
N GLU A 1 -9.87 19.20 -3.99
CA GLU A 1 -10.51 20.46 -3.52
C GLU A 1 -10.45 21.58 -4.57
N LYS A 2 -9.30 21.82 -5.23
CA LYS A 2 -9.17 22.91 -6.23
C LYS A 2 -10.13 22.78 -7.43
N LEU A 3 -10.55 21.57 -7.74
CA LEU A 3 -11.48 21.27 -8.85
C LEU A 3 -12.90 20.93 -8.33
N GLY A 4 -13.19 21.12 -7.04
CA GLY A 4 -14.47 20.73 -6.45
C GLY A 4 -14.71 19.22 -6.34
N ILE A 5 -13.70 18.40 -6.67
CA ILE A 5 -13.80 16.94 -6.61
C ILE A 5 -13.24 16.47 -5.26
N ARG A 6 -14.00 15.66 -4.55
CA ARG A 6 -13.55 14.97 -3.35
C ARG A 6 -13.27 13.51 -3.66
N LEU A 7 -12.04 13.08 -3.45
CA LEU A 7 -11.66 11.68 -3.54
C LEU A 7 -11.77 11.03 -2.15
N PRO A 8 -12.38 9.85 -2.01
CA PRO A 8 -12.45 9.11 -0.76
C PRO A 8 -11.11 8.37 -0.50
N ILE A 9 -10.06 9.16 -0.32
CA ILE A 9 -8.68 8.69 -0.12
C ILE A 9 -8.13 9.36 1.12
N GLU A 10 -7.48 8.56 1.96
CA GLU A 10 -6.71 9.00 3.11
C GLU A 10 -5.24 8.64 2.93
N SER A 11 -4.36 9.50 3.46
CA SER A 11 -2.91 9.27 3.38
C SER A 11 -2.41 8.74 4.71
N HIS A 12 -1.79 7.56 4.67
CA HIS A 12 -1.21 6.89 5.83
C HIS A 12 0.27 6.64 5.62
N VAL A 13 1.03 6.63 6.70
CA VAL A 13 2.46 6.29 6.63
C VAL A 13 2.64 4.79 6.78
N LEU A 14 3.32 4.20 5.81
CA LEU A 14 3.85 2.83 5.89
C LEU A 14 5.32 2.91 6.28
N GLN A 15 5.71 2.12 7.28
CA GLN A 15 7.08 2.08 7.75
C GLN A 15 7.83 0.85 7.23
N ALA A 16 9.10 1.06 6.93
CA ALA A 16 10.02 0.01 6.54
C ALA A 16 11.33 0.12 7.34
N PHE A 17 11.98 -1.01 7.49
CA PHE A 17 13.15 -1.19 8.33
C PHE A 17 14.22 -1.98 7.61
N VAL A 18 15.49 -1.73 7.93
CA VAL A 18 16.61 -2.54 7.44
C VAL A 18 17.58 -2.85 8.58
N THR A 19 18.03 -4.10 8.62
CA THR A 19 19.00 -4.59 9.59
C THR A 19 20.44 -4.49 9.10
N GLU A 20 21.38 -4.73 9.99
CA GLU A 20 22.73 -5.12 9.63
C GLU A 20 22.72 -6.38 8.75
N PRO A 21 23.80 -6.62 7.97
CA PRO A 21 23.89 -7.81 7.12
C PRO A 21 23.84 -9.12 7.93
N TYR A 22 23.12 -10.08 7.39
CA TYR A 22 23.04 -11.44 7.90
C TYR A 22 23.40 -12.44 6.82
N LYS A 23 23.75 -13.66 7.20
CA LYS A 23 23.98 -14.74 6.23
C LYS A 23 22.73 -14.94 5.34
N PRO A 24 22.88 -15.41 4.10
CA PRO A 24 21.76 -15.68 3.21
C PRO A 24 20.75 -16.61 3.87
N LEU A 25 19.53 -16.12 4.04
CA LEU A 25 18.42 -16.82 4.69
C LEU A 25 17.17 -16.79 3.84
N ILE A 26 16.85 -15.64 3.23
CA ILE A 26 15.59 -15.40 2.52
C ILE A 26 15.91 -15.18 1.04
N LYS A 27 15.39 -16.06 0.17
CA LYS A 27 15.63 -16.00 -1.29
C LYS A 27 14.57 -15.23 -2.07
N GLY A 28 13.53 -14.78 -1.41
CA GLY A 28 12.40 -14.07 -2.03
C GLY A 28 11.78 -13.09 -1.06
N VAL A 29 10.55 -12.68 -1.33
CA VAL A 29 9.74 -11.90 -0.40
C VAL A 29 8.78 -12.84 0.31
N VAL A 30 8.78 -12.83 1.63
CA VAL A 30 7.81 -13.53 2.46
C VAL A 30 6.83 -12.51 2.99
N THR A 31 5.53 -12.75 2.80
CA THR A 31 4.47 -11.89 3.32
C THR A 31 3.54 -12.67 4.22
N PHE A 32 3.10 -12.05 5.28
CA PHE A 32 2.08 -12.59 6.18
C PHE A 32 0.95 -11.58 6.34
N GLY A 33 -0.09 -11.72 5.51
CA GLY A 33 -1.16 -10.74 5.40
C GLY A 33 -1.94 -10.51 6.71
N ALA A 34 -2.20 -11.57 7.48
CA ALA A 34 -2.91 -11.45 8.75
C ALA A 34 -2.13 -10.69 9.83
N GLY A 35 -0.81 -10.68 9.75
CA GLY A 35 0.07 -9.95 10.67
C GLY A 35 0.64 -8.67 10.07
N HIS A 36 0.15 -8.24 8.91
CA HIS A 36 0.62 -7.04 8.20
C HIS A 36 2.16 -6.95 8.16
N PHE A 37 2.81 -8.06 7.86
CA PHE A 37 4.26 -8.17 7.88
C PHE A 37 4.79 -8.70 6.55
N TYR A 38 5.85 -8.10 6.06
CA TYR A 38 6.64 -8.64 4.96
C TYR A 38 8.13 -8.60 5.31
N VAL A 39 8.89 -9.50 4.73
CA VAL A 39 10.33 -9.56 4.88
C VAL A 39 11.00 -10.02 3.60
N SER A 40 12.12 -9.43 3.30
CA SER A 40 13.02 -9.82 2.22
C SER A 40 14.48 -9.65 2.67
N GLN A 41 15.40 -10.16 1.88
CA GLN A 41 16.82 -9.98 2.14
C GLN A 41 17.52 -9.48 0.88
N SER A 42 18.33 -8.46 1.02
CA SER A 42 19.13 -7.92 -0.08
C SER A 42 20.34 -8.81 -0.39
N ASP A 43 20.89 -8.68 -1.59
CA ASP A 43 22.10 -9.40 -2.00
C ASP A 43 23.31 -9.12 -1.09
N LYS A 44 23.29 -7.96 -0.41
CA LYS A 44 24.32 -7.57 0.58
C LYS A 44 24.04 -8.12 1.99
N GLY A 45 23.00 -8.92 2.17
CA GLY A 45 22.62 -9.56 3.42
C GLY A 45 21.70 -8.76 4.33
N GLY A 46 21.47 -7.48 4.10
CA GLY A 46 20.53 -6.68 4.91
C GLY A 46 19.11 -7.22 4.81
N VAL A 47 18.47 -7.46 5.95
CA VAL A 47 17.07 -7.89 6.01
C VAL A 47 16.19 -6.65 5.99
N VAL A 48 15.30 -6.55 5.00
CA VAL A 48 14.33 -5.46 4.84
C VAL A 48 12.96 -5.99 5.21
N PHE A 49 12.28 -5.31 6.08
CA PHE A 49 10.94 -5.71 6.54
C PHE A 49 10.07 -4.50 6.88
N GLY A 50 8.79 -4.73 6.99
CA GLY A 50 7.78 -3.74 7.30
C GLY A 50 6.39 -4.33 7.17
N GLY A 51 5.35 -3.50 7.06
CA GLY A 51 4.03 -4.00 6.70
C GLY A 51 2.84 -3.34 7.39
N ASP A 52 3.06 -2.65 8.48
CA ASP A 52 1.97 -1.94 9.15
C ASP A 52 1.99 -0.44 8.83
N ILE A 53 0.83 0.19 8.98
CA ILE A 53 0.59 1.59 8.70
C ILE A 53 0.13 2.33 9.95
N ASP A 54 0.36 3.64 9.95
CA ASP A 54 -0.21 4.50 10.98
C ASP A 54 -1.75 4.44 10.93
N GLY A 55 -2.38 4.27 12.08
CA GLY A 55 -3.83 4.21 12.22
C GLY A 55 -4.55 5.55 12.05
N TYR A 56 -3.87 6.58 11.56
CA TYR A 56 -4.40 7.93 11.37
C TYR A 56 -3.86 8.58 10.09
N ASN A 57 -4.65 9.48 9.53
CA ASN A 57 -4.28 10.23 8.33
C ASN A 57 -3.13 11.18 8.62
N THR A 58 -2.02 11.04 7.89
CA THR A 58 -0.82 11.88 8.05
C THR A 58 0.03 11.90 6.78
N TYR A 59 0.77 13.00 6.61
CA TYR A 59 1.79 13.17 5.57
C TYR A 59 3.22 13.13 6.13
N ALA A 60 3.40 12.69 7.36
CA ALA A 60 4.72 12.54 7.96
C ALA A 60 5.53 11.47 7.20
N GLN A 61 6.77 11.78 6.84
CA GLN A 61 7.67 10.85 6.15
C GLN A 61 8.67 10.19 7.12
N ARG A 62 8.25 9.99 8.35
CA ARG A 62 9.05 9.37 9.41
C ARG A 62 8.17 8.41 10.21
N GLY A 63 8.80 7.38 10.74
CA GLY A 63 8.12 6.39 11.55
C GLY A 63 7.73 6.89 12.95
N ASN A 64 6.94 6.08 13.62
CA ASN A 64 6.59 6.22 15.03
C ASN A 64 6.89 4.92 15.78
N LEU A 65 7.00 5.01 17.10
CA LEU A 65 7.34 3.87 17.95
C LEU A 65 6.28 2.79 18.01
N PRO A 66 4.98 3.07 18.14
CA PRO A 66 3.96 2.02 18.18
C PRO A 66 4.01 1.07 16.97
N VAL A 67 4.03 1.59 15.75
CA VAL A 67 4.13 0.77 14.53
C VAL A 67 5.47 0.03 14.48
N PHE A 68 6.56 0.68 14.92
CA PHE A 68 7.87 0.03 15.05
C PHE A 68 7.81 -1.21 15.95
N GLU A 69 7.22 -1.08 17.14
CA GLU A 69 7.11 -2.18 18.11
C GLU A 69 6.23 -3.31 17.57
N ASP A 70 5.09 -3.01 16.96
CA ASP A 70 4.16 -3.97 16.40
C ASP A 70 4.80 -4.78 15.25
N VAL A 71 5.46 -4.09 14.31
CA VAL A 71 6.13 -4.75 13.19
C VAL A 71 7.28 -5.65 13.67
N ILE A 72 8.05 -5.21 14.65
CA ILE A 72 9.11 -6.05 15.23
C ILE A 72 8.53 -7.26 15.96
N ALA A 73 7.51 -7.08 16.78
CA ALA A 73 6.87 -8.17 17.50
C ALA A 73 6.30 -9.22 16.54
N GLY A 74 5.60 -8.79 15.48
CA GLY A 74 5.12 -9.67 14.41
C GLY A 74 6.25 -10.39 13.70
N GLY A 75 7.29 -9.67 13.32
CA GLY A 75 8.46 -10.22 12.65
C GLY A 75 9.21 -11.25 13.49
N LEU A 76 9.40 -11.01 14.77
CA LEU A 76 10.07 -11.93 15.68
C LEU A 76 9.22 -13.16 16.00
N THR A 77 7.91 -13.02 16.00
CA THR A 77 6.99 -14.16 16.15
C THR A 77 7.13 -15.12 14.97
N MET A 78 7.25 -14.60 13.76
CA MET A 78 7.40 -15.40 12.55
C MET A 78 8.83 -15.91 12.33
N MET A 79 9.81 -15.07 12.63
CA MET A 79 11.23 -15.34 12.38
C MET A 79 12.09 -15.04 13.62
N PRO A 80 12.05 -15.85 14.68
CA PRO A 80 12.80 -15.62 15.92
C PRO A 80 14.31 -15.48 15.72
N CYS A 81 14.84 -16.06 14.63
CA CYS A 81 16.27 -15.96 14.28
C CYS A 81 16.74 -14.51 14.01
N LEU A 82 15.82 -13.60 13.73
CA LEU A 82 16.13 -12.19 13.49
C LEU A 82 16.35 -11.40 14.80
N SER A 83 16.03 -11.96 15.96
CA SER A 83 16.06 -11.26 17.26
C SER A 83 17.41 -10.67 17.67
N ARG A 84 18.49 -11.17 17.08
CA ARG A 84 19.85 -10.71 17.39
C ARG A 84 20.37 -9.64 16.44
N LEU A 85 19.62 -9.34 15.37
CA LEU A 85 20.04 -8.37 14.36
C LEU A 85 19.79 -6.94 14.87
N LYS A 86 20.73 -6.08 14.60
CA LYS A 86 20.59 -4.65 14.89
C LYS A 86 19.89 -3.95 13.74
N LEU A 87 18.97 -3.08 14.06
CA LEU A 87 18.38 -2.17 13.11
C LEU A 87 19.38 -1.06 12.77
N LEU A 88 19.58 -0.85 11.47
CA LEU A 88 20.43 0.24 10.99
C LEU A 88 19.62 1.47 10.63
N ARG A 89 18.40 1.28 10.12
CA ARG A 89 17.59 2.38 9.60
C ARG A 89 16.11 2.01 9.59
N ASN A 90 15.26 3.03 9.80
CA ASN A 90 13.86 3.01 9.46
C ASN A 90 13.51 4.22 8.61
N TRP A 91 12.45 4.12 7.83
CA TRP A 91 11.87 5.22 7.07
C TRP A 91 10.37 5.03 6.90
N GLY A 92 9.66 6.11 6.59
CA GLY A 92 8.24 6.09 6.28
C GLY A 92 7.97 6.62 4.89
N GLY A 93 7.00 6.02 4.21
CA GLY A 93 6.46 6.50 2.94
C GLY A 93 4.96 6.72 3.05
N VAL A 94 4.47 7.78 2.41
CA VAL A 94 3.03 8.07 2.40
C VAL A 94 2.33 7.18 1.38
N MET A 95 1.28 6.52 1.81
CA MET A 95 0.42 5.69 0.98
C MET A 95 -0.96 6.32 0.84
N ASP A 96 -1.51 6.28 -0.35
CA ASP A 96 -2.88 6.69 -0.64
C ASP A 96 -3.82 5.50 -0.47
N MET A 97 -4.62 5.55 0.60
CA MET A 97 -5.55 4.50 0.96
C MET A 97 -6.97 4.90 0.56
N SER A 98 -7.55 4.20 -0.41
CA SER A 98 -8.97 4.32 -0.73
C SER A 98 -9.82 3.66 0.35
N MET A 99 -11.08 4.06 0.45
CA MET A 99 -11.99 3.58 1.50
C MET A 99 -12.28 2.07 1.44
N ASP A 100 -12.18 1.47 0.26
CA ASP A 100 -12.42 0.04 0.03
C ASP A 100 -11.17 -0.78 -0.28
N GLY A 101 -10.00 -0.18 -0.21
CA GLY A 101 -8.74 -0.86 -0.49
C GLY A 101 -8.42 -1.05 -1.98
N SER A 102 -9.30 -0.60 -2.87
CA SER A 102 -9.15 -0.74 -4.33
C SER A 102 -8.90 0.60 -5.01
N PRO A 103 -8.15 0.65 -6.11
CA PRO A 103 -7.82 1.92 -6.77
C PRO A 103 -9.05 2.60 -7.35
N ILE A 104 -8.91 3.89 -7.66
CA ILE A 104 -9.85 4.67 -8.46
C ILE A 104 -9.21 4.88 -9.82
N ILE A 105 -9.80 4.28 -10.85
CA ILE A 105 -9.35 4.37 -12.24
C ILE A 105 -10.54 4.75 -13.08
N ASP A 106 -10.63 6.02 -13.46
CA ASP A 106 -11.86 6.56 -14.05
C ASP A 106 -11.57 7.71 -15.00
N VAL A 107 -12.52 7.96 -15.89
CA VAL A 107 -12.66 9.24 -16.56
C VAL A 107 -13.32 10.19 -15.55
N GLY A 108 -12.62 11.25 -15.20
CA GLY A 108 -13.09 12.18 -14.17
C GLY A 108 -14.34 12.95 -14.60
N PRO A 109 -15.01 13.61 -13.66
CA PRO A 109 -16.23 14.37 -13.92
C PRO A 109 -15.99 15.72 -14.66
N ILE A 110 -14.76 15.99 -15.07
CA ILE A 110 -14.36 17.18 -15.82
C ILE A 110 -13.67 16.71 -17.09
N ASP A 111 -14.05 17.28 -18.24
CA ASP A 111 -13.47 16.95 -19.52
C ASP A 111 -11.94 17.02 -19.52
N GLY A 112 -11.30 15.95 -19.97
CA GLY A 112 -9.84 15.82 -19.98
C GLY A 112 -9.19 15.51 -18.62
N LEU A 113 -9.96 15.27 -17.57
CA LEU A 113 -9.45 14.79 -16.28
C LEU A 113 -9.58 13.27 -16.20
N TYR A 114 -8.48 12.61 -16.02
CA TYR A 114 -8.42 11.17 -15.81
C TYR A 114 -7.86 10.85 -14.43
N LEU A 115 -8.42 9.86 -13.76
CA LEU A 115 -8.06 9.45 -12.41
C LEU A 115 -7.38 8.08 -12.44
N ASN A 116 -6.23 7.96 -11.78
CA ASN A 116 -5.55 6.69 -11.52
C ASN A 116 -4.80 6.82 -10.18
N THR A 117 -5.49 6.52 -9.09
CA THR A 117 -5.04 6.84 -7.72
C THR A 117 -5.62 5.87 -6.68
N GLY A 118 -5.20 6.02 -5.40
CA GLY A 118 -5.72 5.21 -4.30
C GLY A 118 -5.31 3.74 -4.36
N TRP A 119 -4.10 3.46 -4.77
CA TRP A 119 -3.60 2.10 -5.03
C TRP A 119 -3.29 1.29 -3.78
N CYS A 120 -3.36 1.87 -2.61
CA CYS A 120 -3.09 1.19 -1.34
C CYS A 120 -1.77 0.40 -1.39
N TYR A 121 -1.79 -0.89 -1.09
CA TYR A 121 -0.62 -1.78 -1.13
C TYR A 121 -0.31 -2.33 -2.53
N GLY A 122 -1.20 -2.12 -3.50
CA GLY A 122 -1.16 -2.79 -4.81
C GLY A 122 -0.37 -2.09 -5.91
N GLY A 123 -0.01 -0.82 -5.73
CA GLY A 123 0.43 0.06 -6.81
C GLY A 123 1.64 -0.43 -7.58
N PHE A 124 2.71 -0.78 -6.90
CA PHE A 124 3.96 -1.19 -7.56
C PHE A 124 3.78 -2.42 -8.47
N LYS A 125 3.18 -3.48 -7.94
CA LYS A 125 2.96 -4.72 -8.71
C LYS A 125 1.98 -4.55 -9.86
N ALA A 126 1.03 -3.64 -9.75
CA ALA A 126 0.01 -3.39 -10.78
C ALA A 126 0.48 -2.40 -11.86
N THR A 127 1.61 -1.73 -11.70
CA THR A 127 2.08 -0.66 -12.60
C THR A 127 2.03 -1.03 -14.09
N PRO A 128 2.52 -2.20 -14.57
CA PRO A 128 2.48 -2.51 -16.00
C PRO A 128 1.06 -2.64 -16.55
N ALA A 129 0.20 -3.39 -15.85
CA ALA A 129 -1.18 -3.60 -16.28
C ALA A 129 -2.02 -2.32 -16.15
N SER A 130 -1.86 -1.60 -15.04
CA SER A 130 -2.52 -0.31 -14.84
C SER A 130 -2.13 0.71 -15.89
N GLY A 131 -0.84 0.81 -16.20
CA GLY A 131 -0.35 1.73 -17.24
C GLY A 131 -0.95 1.43 -18.61
N TYR A 132 -1.01 0.15 -19.00
CA TYR A 132 -1.62 -0.27 -20.25
C TYR A 132 -3.13 0.08 -20.31
N CYS A 133 -3.88 -0.34 -19.30
CA CYS A 133 -5.33 -0.09 -19.25
C CYS A 133 -5.65 1.41 -19.15
N PHE A 134 -4.86 2.18 -18.44
CA PHE A 134 -5.06 3.61 -18.28
C PHE A 134 -4.71 4.38 -19.57
N ALA A 135 -3.68 3.96 -20.29
CA ALA A 135 -3.38 4.50 -21.63
C ALA A 135 -4.54 4.29 -22.61
N HIS A 136 -5.18 3.11 -22.56
CA HIS A 136 -6.41 2.86 -23.32
C HIS A 136 -7.53 3.82 -22.94
N THR A 137 -7.74 4.02 -21.63
CA THR A 137 -8.77 4.95 -21.12
C THR A 137 -8.56 6.37 -21.63
N ILE A 138 -7.33 6.86 -21.59
CA ILE A 138 -6.99 8.21 -22.08
C ILE A 138 -7.18 8.33 -23.59
N ALA A 139 -6.76 7.30 -24.35
CA ALA A 139 -6.79 7.34 -25.81
C ALA A 139 -8.22 7.27 -26.39
N ASN A 140 -9.13 6.61 -25.70
CA ASN A 140 -10.49 6.35 -26.19
C ASN A 140 -11.57 7.12 -25.40
N ASP A 141 -11.21 7.84 -24.35
CA ASP A 141 -12.13 8.49 -23.41
C ASP A 141 -13.17 7.51 -22.83
N GLU A 142 -12.76 6.24 -22.68
CA GLU A 142 -13.59 5.14 -22.22
C GLU A 142 -12.78 4.20 -21.33
N ALA A 143 -13.37 3.73 -20.22
CA ALA A 143 -12.72 2.79 -19.33
C ALA A 143 -12.40 1.45 -20.04
N HIS A 144 -11.15 1.01 -19.91
CA HIS A 144 -10.77 -0.34 -20.35
C HIS A 144 -11.59 -1.40 -19.60
N GLU A 145 -11.87 -2.54 -20.25
CA GLU A 145 -12.69 -3.64 -19.69
C GLU A 145 -12.28 -4.04 -18.26
N LEU A 146 -10.98 -4.14 -18.00
CA LEU A 146 -10.45 -4.49 -16.68
C LEU A 146 -10.62 -3.38 -15.64
N ASN A 147 -10.88 -2.15 -16.04
CA ASN A 147 -11.00 -0.99 -15.13
C ASN A 147 -12.46 -0.57 -14.88
N LYS A 148 -13.43 -1.12 -15.58
CA LYS A 148 -14.84 -0.70 -15.51
C LYS A 148 -15.45 -0.69 -14.11
N ALA A 149 -14.95 -1.54 -13.22
CA ALA A 149 -15.45 -1.61 -11.86
C ALA A 149 -14.85 -0.53 -10.93
N TYR A 150 -13.71 0.07 -11.29
CA TYR A 150 -12.92 0.93 -10.40
C TYR A 150 -13.30 2.41 -10.49
N THR A 151 -14.57 2.71 -10.77
CA THR A 151 -15.05 4.09 -10.93
C THR A 151 -15.11 4.86 -9.62
N LEU A 152 -15.01 6.18 -9.69
CA LEU A 152 -15.14 7.05 -8.52
C LEU A 152 -16.57 7.00 -7.95
N ASP A 153 -17.58 6.92 -8.81
CA ASP A 153 -18.99 6.96 -8.42
C ASP A 153 -19.46 5.71 -7.65
N ARG A 154 -18.67 4.63 -7.65
CA ARG A 154 -18.98 3.43 -6.86
C ARG A 154 -19.21 3.73 -5.37
N PHE A 155 -18.47 4.69 -4.83
CA PHE A 155 -18.62 5.09 -3.43
C PHE A 155 -19.93 5.81 -3.17
N ALA A 156 -20.37 6.68 -4.06
CA ALA A 156 -21.66 7.36 -3.97
C ALA A 156 -22.83 6.39 -4.13
N LYS A 157 -22.67 5.34 -4.92
CA LYS A 157 -23.66 4.27 -5.13
C LYS A 157 -23.67 3.23 -4.00
N GLY A 158 -22.73 3.32 -3.04
CA GLY A 158 -22.57 2.33 -1.98
C GLY A 158 -22.05 0.97 -2.45
N TYR A 159 -21.47 0.91 -3.63
CA TYR A 159 -20.85 -0.28 -4.19
C TYR A 159 -19.35 -0.23 -3.96
N THR A 160 -18.82 -1.12 -3.13
CA THR A 160 -17.40 -1.18 -2.81
C THR A 160 -16.76 -2.47 -3.35
N ILE A 161 -15.51 -2.36 -3.77
CA ILE A 161 -14.68 -3.49 -4.20
C ILE A 161 -13.77 -3.82 -3.03
N ASP A 162 -14.21 -4.74 -2.16
CA ASP A 162 -13.41 -5.14 -0.98
C ASP A 162 -12.29 -6.11 -1.38
N GLU A 163 -11.09 -5.60 -1.56
CA GLU A 163 -9.88 -6.40 -1.55
C GLU A 163 -9.53 -6.72 -0.09
N LYS A 164 -10.09 -7.80 0.43
CA LYS A 164 -10.02 -8.22 1.85
C LYS A 164 -8.67 -7.92 2.53
N GLY A 165 -8.71 -7.02 3.50
CA GLY A 165 -7.54 -6.64 4.30
C GLY A 165 -6.67 -5.54 3.69
N MET A 166 -7.08 -4.90 2.61
CA MET A 166 -6.32 -3.84 1.95
C MET A 166 -6.85 -2.42 2.28
N GLY A 167 -7.93 -2.32 3.03
CA GLY A 167 -8.46 -1.02 3.46
C GLY A 167 -7.68 -0.41 4.64
N PRO A 168 -7.83 0.91 4.87
CA PRO A 168 -7.06 1.66 5.88
C PRO A 168 -7.48 1.34 7.32
N TYR A 169 -8.64 0.75 7.52
CA TYR A 169 -9.14 0.48 8.87
C TYR A 169 -8.67 -0.89 9.36
N PRO A 170 -8.08 -0.95 10.58
CA PRO A 170 -7.81 -2.23 11.22
C PRO A 170 -9.16 -2.96 11.37
N LYS A 171 -9.21 -4.19 10.90
CA LYS A 171 -10.37 -5.05 11.17
C LYS A 171 -10.49 -5.20 12.67
N ALA A 172 -11.67 -4.93 13.20
CA ALA A 172 -11.98 -5.32 14.57
C ALA A 172 -11.75 -6.85 14.68
N HIS A 173 -10.78 -7.22 15.49
CA HIS A 173 -10.47 -8.62 15.81
C HIS A 173 -11.49 -9.16 16.79
#